data_644aaf7e40bea003824a81b29e82aba4
#
_entry.id   644aaf7e40bea003824a81b29e82aba4
#
_cell.length_a   1.000
_cell.length_b   1.000
_cell.length_c   1.000
_cell.angle_alpha   90.00
_cell.angle_beta   90.00
_cell.angle_gamma   90.00
#
_symmetry.space_group_name_H-M   'P 1'
#
loop_
_entity.id
_entity.type
_entity.pdbx_description
1 polymer ?
#
loop_
_entity_poly.entity_id
_entity_poly.type
_entity_poly.pdbx_seq_one_letter_code
_entity_poly.pdbx_strand_id
1 'polypeptide(L)'
;MAANPVGPSESRCMTGLPRKLGLAAAMSPILGPPGLGPPSPGVHPSAIIEPGAQLGVGVEIGPWCHVGPAVTIGDGARLVSHVVVDGGTHIGEGAVLYPFCTVGLAPQDLKYKGEATRCTIGARTQVREHCTIHRGTVTGSGVTQVGADCLLMAVVHVAHDCEIGDGVVIANNVVMGGHVSIGAGAVIGGAAALHQFVRIGRGAMVGGVSGVEADVIPFGSVIGNRARLSGLNVIGLRRRGVDRAGLHTLRAAMRRLFGTVGVFSARLADVRGAYDGDPFVAEILAFIDAPSKRGLIRTAVGAMEEDAP
;
A
#
# COMPACT_ATOMS: atom_id res chain seq x y z
N MET A 1 1.49 -69.76 19.26
CA MET A 1 0.86 -68.53 18.75
C MET A 1 1.44 -67.37 19.53
N ALA A 2 2.44 -66.70 18.98
CA ALA A 2 3.13 -65.63 19.65
C ALA A 2 2.58 -64.28 19.21
N ALA A 3 2.17 -63.45 20.13
CA ALA A 3 1.76 -62.05 19.89
C ALA A 3 2.97 -61.14 19.91
N ASN A 4 3.19 -60.36 18.84
CA ASN A 4 4.19 -59.32 18.74
C ASN A 4 3.71 -58.04 19.49
N PRO A 5 4.54 -57.40 20.29
CA PRO A 5 4.23 -56.09 20.88
C PRO A 5 4.55 -54.97 19.87
N VAL A 6 3.58 -54.07 19.69
CA VAL A 6 3.75 -52.82 18.95
C VAL A 6 4.48 -51.82 19.87
N GLY A 7 5.65 -51.35 19.46
CA GLY A 7 6.42 -50.31 20.09
C GLY A 7 5.85 -48.89 19.83
N PRO A 8 6.11 -47.91 20.69
CA PRO A 8 5.55 -46.57 20.53
C PRO A 8 6.23 -45.78 19.40
N SER A 9 5.43 -45.16 18.55
CA SER A 9 5.85 -44.25 17.50
C SER A 9 6.41 -42.95 18.08
N GLU A 10 7.68 -42.70 17.87
CA GLU A 10 8.31 -41.42 18.13
C GLU A 10 7.72 -40.31 17.24
N SER A 11 7.03 -39.39 17.84
CA SER A 11 6.65 -38.14 17.20
C SER A 11 7.88 -37.26 17.02
N ARG A 12 8.50 -37.26 15.85
CA ARG A 12 9.51 -36.29 15.46
C ARG A 12 8.88 -34.89 15.41
N CYS A 13 9.16 -34.10 16.41
CA CYS A 13 8.93 -32.66 16.43
C CYS A 13 9.80 -32.02 15.34
N MET A 14 9.17 -31.54 14.25
CA MET A 14 9.84 -30.79 13.20
C MET A 14 10.12 -29.36 13.69
N THR A 15 11.18 -29.19 14.48
CA THR A 15 11.80 -27.90 14.74
C THR A 15 12.78 -27.60 13.62
N GLY A 16 12.43 -26.66 12.74
CA GLY A 16 13.35 -26.23 11.69
C GLY A 16 12.69 -25.57 10.50
N LEU A 17 11.88 -24.54 10.72
CA LEU A 17 11.57 -23.58 9.65
C LEU A 17 12.79 -22.67 9.49
N PRO A 18 13.36 -22.52 8.28
CA PRO A 18 14.45 -21.59 8.07
C PRO A 18 13.95 -20.15 8.24
N ARG A 19 14.40 -19.49 9.30
CA ARG A 19 14.33 -18.04 9.48
C ARG A 19 15.24 -17.40 8.43
N LYS A 20 14.69 -17.07 7.26
CA LYS A 20 15.20 -16.07 6.29
C LYS A 20 14.38 -16.13 5.01
N LEU A 21 13.13 -15.72 5.06
CA LEU A 21 12.53 -15.13 3.87
C LEU A 21 12.95 -13.66 3.87
N GLY A 22 14.11 -13.42 3.27
CA GLY A 22 14.58 -12.08 3.00
C GLY A 22 13.73 -11.42 1.92
N LEU A 23 12.68 -10.70 2.31
CA LEU A 23 12.08 -9.65 1.47
C LEU A 23 12.98 -8.40 1.57
N ALA A 24 14.20 -8.53 1.07
CA ALA A 24 15.20 -7.48 1.10
C ALA A 24 16.05 -7.53 -0.16
N ALA A 25 15.44 -7.21 -1.29
CA ALA A 25 16.19 -6.55 -2.34
C ALA A 25 15.88 -5.06 -2.23
N ALA A 26 16.92 -4.20 -2.17
CA ALA A 26 16.80 -2.84 -2.66
C ALA A 26 16.01 -2.97 -3.97
N MET A 27 14.93 -2.17 -4.15
CA MET A 27 14.26 -2.12 -5.43
C MET A 27 15.28 -1.62 -6.44
N SER A 28 16.02 -2.55 -7.05
CA SER A 28 16.65 -2.30 -8.34
C SER A 28 15.54 -1.85 -9.29
N PRO A 29 15.82 -0.96 -10.26
CA PRO A 29 14.82 -0.56 -11.24
C PRO A 29 14.15 -1.83 -11.71
N ILE A 30 12.84 -1.90 -11.56
CA ILE A 30 12.06 -3.11 -11.81
C ILE A 30 12.32 -3.45 -13.28
N LEU A 31 13.19 -4.43 -13.51
CA LEU A 31 13.35 -5.06 -14.81
C LEU A 31 11.94 -5.42 -15.29
N GLY A 32 11.63 -5.07 -16.54
CA GLY A 32 10.34 -5.39 -17.15
C GLY A 32 9.94 -6.82 -16.79
N PRO A 33 8.66 -7.10 -16.64
CA PRO A 33 8.15 -8.32 -16.05
C PRO A 33 8.78 -9.55 -16.71
N PRO A 34 9.43 -10.44 -15.95
CA PRO A 34 9.89 -11.71 -16.50
C PRO A 34 8.66 -12.51 -16.94
N GLY A 35 8.62 -12.92 -18.21
CA GLY A 35 7.61 -13.82 -18.74
C GLY A 35 6.56 -13.21 -19.68
N LEU A 36 6.51 -11.91 -19.85
CA LEU A 36 5.82 -11.32 -21.00
C LEU A 36 6.82 -11.29 -22.15
N GLY A 37 6.49 -11.94 -23.29
CA GLY A 37 7.30 -11.89 -24.51
C GLY A 37 7.70 -10.48 -24.91
N PRO A 38 8.60 -10.31 -25.89
CA PRO A 38 8.99 -8.97 -26.36
C PRO A 38 7.72 -8.19 -26.70
N PRO A 39 7.66 -6.91 -26.28
CA PRO A 39 6.50 -6.07 -26.55
C PRO A 39 6.21 -6.02 -28.04
N SER A 40 4.94 -6.16 -28.42
CA SER A 40 4.51 -5.81 -29.77
C SER A 40 4.44 -4.29 -29.82
N PRO A 41 5.30 -3.61 -30.56
CA PRO A 41 5.28 -2.15 -30.59
C PRO A 41 3.94 -1.62 -31.12
N GLY A 42 3.35 -0.69 -30.37
CA GLY A 42 2.13 0.01 -30.79
C GLY A 42 0.82 -0.59 -30.25
N VAL A 43 -0.26 -0.30 -30.96
CA VAL A 43 -1.63 -0.67 -30.57
C VAL A 43 -2.04 -1.96 -31.28
N HIS A 44 -2.46 -2.98 -30.53
CA HIS A 44 -2.94 -4.23 -31.11
C HIS A 44 -4.27 -3.99 -31.87
N PRO A 45 -4.49 -4.62 -33.05
CA PRO A 45 -5.70 -4.40 -33.87
C PRO A 45 -7.03 -4.69 -33.18
N SER A 46 -7.05 -5.52 -32.14
CA SER A 46 -8.26 -5.80 -31.36
C SER A 46 -8.46 -4.86 -30.16
N ALA A 47 -7.57 -3.91 -29.92
CA ALA A 47 -7.76 -2.90 -28.91
C ALA A 47 -8.72 -1.81 -29.42
N ILE A 48 -9.55 -1.28 -28.53
CA ILE A 48 -10.47 -0.20 -28.82
C ILE A 48 -9.92 1.07 -28.16
N ILE A 49 -9.55 2.05 -28.98
CA ILE A 49 -9.12 3.38 -28.54
C ILE A 49 -10.20 4.37 -28.96
N GLU A 50 -10.89 4.92 -27.99
CA GLU A 50 -11.97 5.88 -28.25
C GLU A 50 -11.42 7.21 -28.80
N PRO A 51 -12.14 7.90 -29.68
CA PRO A 51 -11.76 9.22 -30.16
C PRO A 51 -11.63 10.23 -29.02
N GLY A 52 -10.47 10.88 -28.91
CA GLY A 52 -10.14 11.81 -27.83
C GLY A 52 -9.07 11.30 -26.87
N ALA A 53 -8.84 9.99 -26.81
CA ALA A 53 -7.74 9.42 -26.06
C ALA A 53 -6.38 9.93 -26.57
N GLN A 54 -5.46 10.22 -25.63
CA GLN A 54 -4.12 10.71 -25.95
C GLN A 54 -3.08 9.64 -25.56
N LEU A 55 -2.27 9.24 -26.53
CA LEU A 55 -1.22 8.24 -26.35
C LEU A 55 0.16 8.88 -26.52
N GLY A 56 1.03 8.68 -25.56
CA GLY A 56 2.42 9.10 -25.60
C GLY A 56 3.29 8.29 -26.55
N VAL A 57 4.55 8.65 -26.63
CA VAL A 57 5.53 7.99 -27.50
C VAL A 57 5.87 6.60 -26.93
N GLY A 58 5.90 5.58 -27.80
CA GLY A 58 6.29 4.22 -27.39
C GLY A 58 5.27 3.51 -26.49
N VAL A 59 4.03 3.96 -26.43
CA VAL A 59 2.95 3.29 -25.72
C VAL A 59 2.63 1.96 -26.38
N GLU A 60 2.44 0.92 -25.56
CA GLU A 60 2.07 -0.42 -26.02
C GLU A 60 0.69 -0.79 -25.46
N ILE A 61 -0.24 -1.11 -26.36
CA ILE A 61 -1.59 -1.54 -25.99
C ILE A 61 -1.86 -2.92 -26.60
N GLY A 62 -1.92 -3.92 -25.74
CA GLY A 62 -2.14 -5.31 -26.12
C GLY A 62 -3.59 -5.62 -26.48
N PRO A 63 -3.88 -6.89 -26.79
CA PRO A 63 -5.18 -7.30 -27.30
C PRO A 63 -6.30 -7.07 -26.29
N TRP A 64 -7.48 -6.71 -26.84
CA TRP A 64 -8.73 -6.56 -26.09
C TRP A 64 -8.70 -5.50 -24.98
N CYS A 65 -7.75 -4.54 -25.04
CA CYS A 65 -7.78 -3.37 -24.19
C CYS A 65 -8.82 -2.37 -24.68
N HIS A 66 -9.42 -1.64 -23.74
CA HIS A 66 -10.33 -0.53 -24.04
C HIS A 66 -9.83 0.75 -23.36
N VAL A 67 -9.68 1.81 -24.13
CA VAL A 67 -9.20 3.11 -23.66
C VAL A 67 -10.26 4.17 -24.00
N GLY A 68 -10.87 4.75 -22.98
CA GLY A 68 -11.92 5.74 -23.07
C GLY A 68 -11.45 7.11 -23.58
N PRO A 69 -12.39 8.00 -23.98
CA PRO A 69 -12.08 9.22 -24.77
C PRO A 69 -11.34 10.30 -23.97
N ALA A 70 -11.45 10.31 -22.64
CA ALA A 70 -10.80 11.31 -21.79
C ALA A 70 -9.52 10.78 -21.12
N VAL A 71 -8.96 9.68 -21.62
CA VAL A 71 -7.76 9.03 -21.09
C VAL A 71 -6.51 9.61 -21.73
N THR A 72 -5.49 9.84 -20.89
CA THR A 72 -4.13 10.18 -21.33
C THR A 72 -3.17 9.11 -20.85
N ILE A 73 -2.36 8.54 -21.75
CA ILE A 73 -1.36 7.52 -21.46
C ILE A 73 0.02 8.09 -21.76
N GLY A 74 0.89 8.14 -20.73
CA GLY A 74 2.25 8.66 -20.83
C GLY A 74 3.21 7.75 -21.61
N ASP A 75 4.37 8.31 -21.94
CA ASP A 75 5.37 7.66 -22.78
C ASP A 75 5.82 6.31 -22.23
N GLY A 76 5.98 5.33 -23.10
CA GLY A 76 6.45 4.00 -22.75
C GLY A 76 5.56 3.19 -21.80
N ALA A 77 4.35 3.68 -21.49
CA ALA A 77 3.41 2.91 -20.67
C ALA A 77 2.87 1.70 -21.44
N ARG A 78 2.51 0.65 -20.72
CA ARG A 78 2.10 -0.62 -21.31
C ARG A 78 0.79 -1.12 -20.70
N LEU A 79 -0.19 -1.40 -21.55
CA LEU A 79 -1.44 -2.12 -21.24
C LEU A 79 -1.31 -3.54 -21.82
N VAL A 80 -1.22 -4.56 -20.96
CA VAL A 80 -0.83 -5.91 -21.42
C VAL A 80 -1.91 -6.59 -22.25
N SER A 81 -3.09 -6.78 -21.70
CA SER A 81 -4.29 -7.27 -22.43
C SER A 81 -5.54 -7.15 -21.56
N HIS A 82 -6.73 -7.04 -22.19
CA HIS A 82 -8.01 -6.99 -21.48
C HIS A 82 -8.06 -5.92 -20.37
N VAL A 83 -7.31 -4.85 -20.54
CA VAL A 83 -7.27 -3.71 -19.60
C VAL A 83 -8.34 -2.70 -20.02
N VAL A 84 -9.10 -2.20 -19.05
CA VAL A 84 -10.06 -1.12 -19.30
C VAL A 84 -9.59 0.13 -18.55
N VAL A 85 -9.37 1.22 -19.29
CA VAL A 85 -9.06 2.54 -18.73
C VAL A 85 -10.11 3.53 -19.21
N ASP A 86 -10.78 4.22 -18.29
CA ASP A 86 -11.87 5.13 -18.65
C ASP A 86 -11.90 6.37 -17.74
N GLY A 87 -12.86 7.27 -17.98
CA GLY A 87 -13.00 8.53 -17.25
C GLY A 87 -11.84 9.48 -17.50
N GLY A 88 -11.72 10.53 -16.70
CA GLY A 88 -10.59 11.48 -16.74
C GLY A 88 -9.31 10.87 -16.17
N THR A 89 -8.83 9.77 -16.77
CA THR A 89 -7.71 8.99 -16.25
C THR A 89 -6.38 9.36 -16.92
N HIS A 90 -5.36 9.56 -16.08
CA HIS A 90 -3.98 9.72 -16.53
C HIS A 90 -3.12 8.53 -16.07
N ILE A 91 -2.47 7.87 -17.02
CA ILE A 91 -1.49 6.80 -16.78
C ILE A 91 -0.11 7.40 -17.02
N GLY A 92 0.76 7.35 -16.00
CA GLY A 92 2.10 7.93 -16.03
C GLY A 92 3.07 7.16 -16.92
N GLU A 93 4.19 7.82 -17.22
CA GLU A 93 5.29 7.28 -18.03
C GLU A 93 5.78 5.93 -17.51
N GLY A 94 5.96 4.96 -18.40
CA GLY A 94 6.49 3.64 -18.09
C GLY A 94 5.63 2.80 -17.13
N ALA A 95 4.41 3.22 -16.82
CA ALA A 95 3.51 2.42 -16.00
C ALA A 95 3.04 1.16 -16.74
N VAL A 96 2.83 0.07 -16.00
CA VAL A 96 2.40 -1.22 -16.57
C VAL A 96 1.09 -1.68 -15.95
N LEU A 97 0.07 -1.87 -16.77
CA LEU A 97 -1.22 -2.41 -16.37
C LEU A 97 -1.35 -3.84 -16.90
N TYR A 98 -1.53 -4.77 -15.97
CA TYR A 98 -1.61 -6.21 -16.25
C TYR A 98 -3.04 -6.64 -16.62
N PRO A 99 -3.21 -7.87 -17.13
CA PRO A 99 -4.49 -8.31 -17.64
C PRO A 99 -5.65 -8.17 -16.66
N PHE A 100 -6.80 -7.78 -17.19
CA PHE A 100 -8.06 -7.64 -16.48
C PHE A 100 -8.11 -6.52 -15.43
N CYS A 101 -7.16 -5.59 -15.45
CA CYS A 101 -7.26 -4.37 -14.63
C CYS A 101 -8.35 -3.45 -15.15
N THR A 102 -9.02 -2.76 -14.22
CA THR A 102 -9.93 -1.66 -14.53
C THR A 102 -9.48 -0.41 -13.79
N VAL A 103 -9.23 0.68 -14.51
CA VAL A 103 -8.73 1.94 -13.96
C VAL A 103 -9.60 3.11 -14.38
N GLY A 104 -10.02 3.91 -13.41
CA GLY A 104 -10.80 5.12 -13.65
C GLY A 104 -12.27 4.89 -13.93
N LEU A 105 -12.81 3.69 -13.72
CA LEU A 105 -14.25 3.45 -13.82
C LEU A 105 -15.04 4.20 -12.74
N ALA A 106 -16.34 4.30 -12.93
CA ALA A 106 -17.24 4.97 -11.98
C ALA A 106 -17.12 4.39 -10.57
N PRO A 107 -17.08 5.25 -9.53
CA PRO A 107 -16.99 4.79 -8.14
C PRO A 107 -18.23 4.00 -7.72
N GLN A 108 -18.02 3.04 -6.82
CA GLN A 108 -19.10 2.30 -6.16
C GLN A 108 -19.68 3.13 -4.99
N ASP A 109 -20.09 4.36 -5.29
CA ASP A 109 -20.74 5.28 -4.35
C ASP A 109 -22.13 5.63 -4.89
N LEU A 110 -23.16 5.35 -4.09
CA LEU A 110 -24.56 5.63 -4.44
C LEU A 110 -24.86 7.12 -4.70
N LYS A 111 -23.99 8.00 -4.22
CA LYS A 111 -24.09 9.46 -4.41
C LYS A 111 -23.56 9.90 -5.78
N TYR A 112 -22.70 9.11 -6.40
CA TYR A 112 -22.10 9.43 -7.69
C TYR A 112 -23.17 9.40 -8.79
N LYS A 113 -23.23 10.46 -9.59
CA LYS A 113 -24.25 10.67 -10.65
C LYS A 113 -23.65 10.80 -12.05
N GLY A 114 -22.39 10.39 -12.23
CA GLY A 114 -21.70 10.49 -13.54
C GLY A 114 -20.86 11.75 -13.69
N GLU A 115 -20.52 12.42 -12.60
CA GLU A 115 -19.73 13.64 -12.61
C GLU A 115 -18.32 13.41 -13.19
N ALA A 116 -17.77 14.46 -13.84
CA ALA A 116 -16.44 14.45 -14.41
C ALA A 116 -15.35 14.51 -13.32
N THR A 117 -14.97 13.35 -12.83
CA THR A 117 -13.91 13.18 -11.83
C THR A 117 -12.72 12.40 -12.41
N ARG A 118 -11.62 12.33 -11.70
CA ARG A 118 -10.33 11.88 -12.25
C ARG A 118 -9.74 10.70 -11.48
N CYS A 119 -8.83 10.01 -12.20
CA CYS A 119 -7.92 9.00 -11.64
C CYS A 119 -6.52 9.25 -12.18
N THR A 120 -5.50 9.09 -11.35
CA THR A 120 -4.10 9.21 -11.79
C THR A 120 -3.28 8.04 -11.32
N ILE A 121 -2.48 7.47 -12.21
CA ILE A 121 -1.47 6.44 -11.91
C ILE A 121 -0.10 7.05 -12.21
N GLY A 122 0.77 7.08 -11.23
CA GLY A 122 2.11 7.64 -11.35
C GLY A 122 3.05 6.82 -12.21
N ALA A 123 4.17 7.45 -12.59
CA ALA A 123 5.16 6.85 -13.46
C ALA A 123 5.73 5.54 -12.91
N ARG A 124 6.04 4.58 -13.78
CA ARG A 124 6.65 3.26 -13.49
C ARG A 124 5.87 2.40 -12.51
N THR A 125 4.65 2.77 -12.16
CA THR A 125 3.77 2.00 -11.29
C THR A 125 3.28 0.75 -12.00
N GLN A 126 3.27 -0.37 -11.26
CA GLN A 126 2.76 -1.64 -11.74
C GLN A 126 1.43 -1.95 -11.09
N VAL A 127 0.40 -2.13 -11.92
CA VAL A 127 -0.95 -2.52 -11.50
C VAL A 127 -1.18 -3.94 -11.99
N ARG A 128 -1.09 -4.91 -11.08
CA ARG A 128 -1.17 -6.34 -11.38
C ARG A 128 -2.60 -6.78 -11.67
N GLU A 129 -2.73 -8.03 -12.07
CA GLU A 129 -3.93 -8.65 -12.63
C GLU A 129 -5.17 -8.42 -11.74
N HIS A 130 -6.30 -8.14 -12.39
CA HIS A 130 -7.61 -7.97 -11.75
C HIS A 130 -7.69 -6.83 -10.70
N CYS A 131 -6.75 -5.90 -10.68
CA CYS A 131 -6.89 -4.71 -9.85
C CYS A 131 -8.04 -3.83 -10.35
N THR A 132 -8.73 -3.19 -9.40
CA THR A 132 -9.78 -2.21 -9.70
C THR A 132 -9.45 -0.89 -9.01
N ILE A 133 -9.38 0.21 -9.77
CA ILE A 133 -9.08 1.54 -9.25
C ILE A 133 -10.15 2.49 -9.76
N HIS A 134 -10.98 3.00 -8.85
CA HIS A 134 -12.07 3.91 -9.21
C HIS A 134 -11.60 5.35 -9.22
N ARG A 135 -12.21 6.20 -10.08
CA ARG A 135 -12.00 7.65 -10.07
C ARG A 135 -12.61 8.30 -8.82
N GLY A 136 -12.28 9.57 -8.56
CA GLY A 136 -12.79 10.32 -7.41
C GLY A 136 -14.28 10.65 -7.48
N THR A 137 -14.77 11.36 -6.46
CA THR A 137 -16.14 11.86 -6.37
C THR A 137 -16.16 13.37 -6.13
N VAL A 138 -17.21 14.07 -6.53
CA VAL A 138 -17.37 15.51 -6.26
C VAL A 138 -17.61 15.82 -4.78
N THR A 139 -17.98 14.83 -4.00
CA THR A 139 -18.12 14.94 -2.54
C THR A 139 -16.80 14.72 -1.80
N GLY A 140 -15.76 14.29 -2.51
CA GLY A 140 -14.41 14.10 -2.03
C GLY A 140 -13.42 15.08 -2.66
N SER A 141 -12.22 14.60 -2.97
CA SER A 141 -11.17 15.37 -3.65
C SER A 141 -11.41 15.52 -5.15
N GLY A 142 -12.32 14.75 -5.72
CA GLY A 142 -12.55 14.66 -7.17
C GLY A 142 -11.49 13.85 -7.91
N VAL A 143 -10.52 13.28 -7.21
CA VAL A 143 -9.45 12.50 -7.81
C VAL A 143 -9.04 11.32 -6.93
N THR A 144 -8.84 10.16 -7.53
CA THR A 144 -8.11 9.04 -6.90
C THR A 144 -6.70 9.03 -7.47
N GLN A 145 -5.71 8.97 -6.59
CA GLN A 145 -4.30 9.11 -6.98
C GLN A 145 -3.46 7.94 -6.48
N VAL A 146 -2.70 7.34 -7.38
CA VAL A 146 -1.63 6.38 -7.09
C VAL A 146 -0.31 7.01 -7.53
N GLY A 147 0.66 7.07 -6.62
CA GLY A 147 1.96 7.66 -6.86
C GLY A 147 2.83 6.86 -7.84
N ALA A 148 4.07 7.33 -8.03
CA ALA A 148 5.07 6.69 -8.86
C ALA A 148 5.71 5.47 -8.16
N ASP A 149 6.32 4.58 -8.96
CA ASP A 149 7.09 3.44 -8.48
C ASP A 149 6.33 2.51 -7.50
N CYS A 150 5.01 2.49 -7.57
CA CYS A 150 4.16 1.63 -6.75
C CYS A 150 4.03 0.23 -7.34
N LEU A 151 3.78 -0.76 -6.45
CA LEU A 151 3.40 -2.11 -6.84
C LEU A 151 2.05 -2.45 -6.19
N LEU A 152 1.00 -2.51 -7.01
CA LEU A 152 -0.30 -3.05 -6.62
C LEU A 152 -0.38 -4.49 -7.12
N MET A 153 -0.30 -5.45 -6.19
CA MET A 153 -0.36 -6.87 -6.54
C MET A 153 -1.78 -7.29 -6.93
N ALA A 154 -1.94 -8.53 -7.38
CA ALA A 154 -3.19 -8.99 -7.95
C ALA A 154 -4.41 -8.82 -7.03
N VAL A 155 -5.55 -8.45 -7.64
CA VAL A 155 -6.86 -8.32 -6.98
C VAL A 155 -6.91 -7.22 -5.91
N VAL A 156 -6.08 -6.18 -6.02
CA VAL A 156 -6.18 -5.00 -5.16
C VAL A 156 -7.36 -4.14 -5.58
N HIS A 157 -8.15 -3.67 -4.61
CA HIS A 157 -9.20 -2.68 -4.83
C HIS A 157 -8.85 -1.34 -4.21
N VAL A 158 -8.81 -0.29 -5.03
CA VAL A 158 -8.66 1.11 -4.63
C VAL A 158 -9.97 1.85 -4.89
N ALA A 159 -10.67 2.22 -3.83
CA ALA A 159 -11.91 2.98 -3.94
C ALA A 159 -11.64 4.46 -4.30
N HIS A 160 -12.71 5.22 -4.46
CA HIS A 160 -12.69 6.62 -4.85
C HIS A 160 -11.97 7.53 -3.82
N ASP A 161 -11.39 8.62 -4.31
CA ASP A 161 -10.74 9.66 -3.49
C ASP A 161 -9.59 9.14 -2.60
N CYS A 162 -9.02 7.97 -2.92
CA CYS A 162 -7.82 7.48 -2.25
C CYS A 162 -6.58 8.21 -2.76
N GLU A 163 -5.63 8.43 -1.84
CA GLU A 163 -4.32 9.03 -2.13
C GLU A 163 -3.21 8.08 -1.69
N ILE A 164 -2.48 7.51 -2.65
CA ILE A 164 -1.40 6.56 -2.43
C ILE A 164 -0.09 7.22 -2.86
N GLY A 165 0.84 7.38 -1.92
CA GLY A 165 2.15 7.99 -2.16
C GLY A 165 3.09 7.11 -2.97
N ASP A 166 4.26 7.64 -3.31
CA ASP A 166 5.25 6.95 -4.12
C ASP A 166 5.86 5.72 -3.44
N GLY A 167 6.23 4.72 -4.22
CA GLY A 167 6.93 3.53 -3.76
C GLY A 167 6.14 2.66 -2.79
N VAL A 168 4.81 2.78 -2.76
CA VAL A 168 3.93 1.94 -1.93
C VAL A 168 3.82 0.55 -2.52
N VAL A 169 3.89 -0.46 -1.66
CA VAL A 169 3.66 -1.86 -2.04
C VAL A 169 2.36 -2.35 -1.38
N ILE A 170 1.41 -2.77 -2.21
CA ILE A 170 0.13 -3.30 -1.77
C ILE A 170 0.04 -4.76 -2.23
N ALA A 171 -0.01 -5.68 -1.28
CA ALA A 171 -0.03 -7.12 -1.58
C ALA A 171 -1.42 -7.59 -2.04
N ASN A 172 -1.49 -8.84 -2.49
CA ASN A 172 -2.68 -9.44 -3.08
C ASN A 172 -3.93 -9.31 -2.19
N ASN A 173 -5.08 -9.11 -2.83
CA ASN A 173 -6.41 -9.08 -2.20
C ASN A 173 -6.60 -7.99 -1.14
N VAL A 174 -5.80 -6.95 -1.13
CA VAL A 174 -6.04 -5.78 -0.26
C VAL A 174 -7.24 -5.01 -0.79
N VAL A 175 -8.14 -4.64 0.11
CA VAL A 175 -9.28 -3.78 -0.21
C VAL A 175 -9.26 -2.52 0.64
N MET A 176 -9.58 -1.37 0.04
CA MET A 176 -9.66 -0.12 0.77
C MET A 176 -10.92 0.66 0.44
N GLY A 177 -11.53 1.22 1.49
CA GLY A 177 -12.67 2.14 1.34
C GLY A 177 -12.24 3.50 0.79
N GLY A 178 -13.21 4.34 0.43
CA GLY A 178 -12.94 5.67 -0.09
C GLY A 178 -12.14 6.56 0.88
N HIS A 179 -11.44 7.54 0.32
CA HIS A 179 -10.68 8.56 1.08
C HIS A 179 -9.55 8.00 1.97
N VAL A 180 -9.04 6.81 1.69
CA VAL A 180 -7.85 6.28 2.36
C VAL A 180 -6.62 7.01 1.85
N SER A 181 -5.73 7.44 2.76
CA SER A 181 -4.42 7.98 2.37
C SER A 181 -3.30 7.05 2.84
N ILE A 182 -2.34 6.76 1.95
CA ILE A 182 -1.20 5.89 2.23
C ILE A 182 0.09 6.66 1.93
N GLY A 183 0.88 6.92 2.95
CA GLY A 183 2.15 7.63 2.83
C GLY A 183 3.21 6.82 2.08
N ALA A 184 4.12 7.54 1.43
CA ALA A 184 5.15 6.98 0.57
C ALA A 184 5.95 5.83 1.21
N GLY A 185 6.19 4.79 0.43
CA GLY A 185 6.95 3.61 0.82
C GLY A 185 6.34 2.79 1.97
N ALA A 186 5.04 2.93 2.24
CA ALA A 186 4.33 2.02 3.12
C ALA A 186 4.12 0.65 2.45
N VAL A 187 3.95 -0.38 3.27
CA VAL A 187 3.71 -1.75 2.80
C VAL A 187 2.41 -2.26 3.41
N ILE A 188 1.50 -2.69 2.56
CA ILE A 188 0.19 -3.24 2.97
C ILE A 188 0.18 -4.73 2.71
N GLY A 189 0.10 -5.52 3.76
CA GLY A 189 0.10 -6.99 3.70
C GLY A 189 -1.17 -7.57 3.08
N GLY A 190 -1.03 -8.75 2.46
CA GLY A 190 -2.10 -9.39 1.70
C GLY A 190 -3.39 -9.60 2.49
N ALA A 191 -4.51 -9.47 1.80
CA ALA A 191 -5.86 -9.57 2.35
C ALA A 191 -6.15 -8.61 3.54
N ALA A 192 -5.39 -7.51 3.67
CA ALA A 192 -5.74 -6.45 4.61
C ALA A 192 -6.93 -5.63 4.09
N ALA A 193 -7.77 -5.16 5.02
CA ALA A 193 -8.89 -4.29 4.74
C ALA A 193 -8.69 -2.93 5.43
N LEU A 194 -8.68 -1.85 4.66
CA LEU A 194 -8.53 -0.49 5.18
C LEU A 194 -9.88 0.22 5.18
N HIS A 195 -10.33 0.63 6.36
CA HIS A 195 -11.59 1.34 6.49
C HIS A 195 -11.49 2.73 5.85
N GLN A 196 -12.62 3.23 5.30
CA GLN A 196 -12.67 4.57 4.69
C GLN A 196 -12.12 5.66 5.63
N PHE A 197 -11.45 6.67 5.06
CA PHE A 197 -10.82 7.79 5.75
C PHE A 197 -9.61 7.45 6.64
N VAL A 198 -9.13 6.21 6.65
CA VAL A 198 -7.91 5.85 7.38
C VAL A 198 -6.70 6.47 6.72
N ARG A 199 -5.78 6.98 7.54
CA ARG A 199 -4.46 7.45 7.11
C ARG A 199 -3.39 6.44 7.52
N ILE A 200 -2.58 6.00 6.57
CA ILE A 200 -1.41 5.16 6.80
C ILE A 200 -0.17 6.04 6.62
N GLY A 201 0.61 6.22 7.66
CA GLY A 201 1.80 7.07 7.62
C GLY A 201 2.91 6.52 6.73
N ARG A 202 3.84 7.39 6.32
CA ARG A 202 4.99 7.04 5.48
C ARG A 202 5.77 5.87 6.07
N GLY A 203 6.12 4.91 5.23
CA GLY A 203 6.92 3.76 5.64
C GLY A 203 6.29 2.84 6.68
N ALA A 204 5.00 2.98 6.97
CA ALA A 204 4.30 2.07 7.86
C ALA A 204 4.17 0.67 7.24
N MET A 205 3.95 -0.33 8.09
CA MET A 205 3.71 -1.72 7.73
C MET A 205 2.36 -2.18 8.27
N VAL A 206 1.48 -2.60 7.40
CA VAL A 206 0.25 -3.30 7.77
C VAL A 206 0.45 -4.79 7.55
N GLY A 207 0.31 -5.59 8.60
CA GLY A 207 0.40 -7.05 8.50
C GLY A 207 -0.73 -7.64 7.65
N GLY A 208 -0.50 -8.83 7.07
CA GLY A 208 -1.53 -9.52 6.29
C GLY A 208 -2.77 -9.84 7.12
N VAL A 209 -3.93 -9.94 6.44
CA VAL A 209 -5.24 -10.27 7.06
C VAL A 209 -5.63 -9.29 8.19
N SER A 210 -5.15 -8.04 8.12
CA SER A 210 -5.43 -7.03 9.13
C SER A 210 -6.63 -6.16 8.75
N GLY A 211 -7.52 -5.90 9.71
CA GLY A 211 -8.59 -4.91 9.59
C GLY A 211 -8.17 -3.59 10.22
N VAL A 212 -7.90 -2.57 9.42
CA VAL A 212 -7.42 -1.27 9.89
C VAL A 212 -8.57 -0.28 9.94
N GLU A 213 -8.97 0.13 11.15
CA GLU A 213 -10.13 1.01 11.39
C GLU A 213 -9.71 2.42 11.84
N ALA A 214 -8.42 2.63 12.15
CA ALA A 214 -7.88 3.89 12.66
C ALA A 214 -6.49 4.19 12.05
N ASP A 215 -6.02 5.41 12.20
CA ASP A 215 -4.80 5.92 11.58
C ASP A 215 -3.54 5.23 12.12
N VAL A 216 -2.68 4.83 11.20
CA VAL A 216 -1.39 4.20 11.49
C VAL A 216 -0.29 5.25 11.35
N ILE A 217 0.46 5.48 12.43
CA ILE A 217 1.54 6.47 12.45
C ILE A 217 2.64 6.15 11.43
N PRO A 218 3.41 7.16 10.97
CA PRO A 218 4.61 6.92 10.17
C PRO A 218 5.53 5.90 10.82
N PHE A 219 6.08 5.01 10.01
CA PHE A 219 6.96 3.92 10.43
C PHE A 219 6.36 2.91 11.41
N GLY A 220 5.07 3.02 11.74
CA GLY A 220 4.40 2.07 12.62
C GLY A 220 4.20 0.71 11.95
N SER A 221 4.17 -0.34 12.76
CA SER A 221 3.79 -1.69 12.35
C SER A 221 2.49 -2.09 13.05
N VAL A 222 1.49 -2.51 12.28
CA VAL A 222 0.18 -2.91 12.81
C VAL A 222 -0.22 -4.28 12.31
N ILE A 223 -0.91 -5.04 13.15
CA ILE A 223 -1.39 -6.39 12.81
C ILE A 223 -2.69 -6.73 13.54
N GLY A 224 -3.45 -7.60 12.97
CA GLY A 224 -4.62 -8.27 13.56
C GLY A 224 -5.96 -7.87 12.95
N ASN A 225 -6.96 -8.71 13.17
CA ASN A 225 -8.35 -8.40 12.87
C ASN A 225 -8.85 -7.40 13.94
N ARG A 226 -9.08 -6.14 13.55
CA ARG A 226 -9.03 -4.92 14.36
C ARG A 226 -7.59 -4.63 14.77
N ALA A 227 -6.81 -4.22 13.78
CA ALA A 227 -5.37 -4.04 13.88
C ALA A 227 -4.97 -3.20 15.10
N ARG A 228 -3.83 -3.55 15.68
CA ARG A 228 -3.20 -2.83 16.80
C ARG A 228 -1.77 -2.49 16.44
N LEU A 229 -1.29 -1.40 16.99
CA LEU A 229 0.12 -1.02 16.86
C LEU A 229 0.98 -2.03 17.64
N SER A 230 1.79 -2.78 16.91
CA SER A 230 2.72 -3.79 17.45
C SER A 230 4.14 -3.25 17.64
N GLY A 231 4.45 -2.06 17.13
CA GLY A 231 5.77 -1.45 17.26
C GLY A 231 6.12 -0.61 16.01
N LEU A 232 7.40 -0.54 15.70
CA LEU A 232 7.94 0.15 14.54
C LEU A 232 8.27 -0.84 13.40
N ASN A 233 8.14 -0.40 12.17
CA ASN A 233 8.64 -1.09 10.98
C ASN A 233 10.18 -1.01 10.94
N VAL A 234 10.86 -1.73 11.81
CA VAL A 234 12.32 -1.71 11.96
C VAL A 234 13.03 -2.07 10.65
N ILE A 235 12.48 -3.03 9.89
CA ILE A 235 13.05 -3.44 8.60
C ILE A 235 12.99 -2.27 7.61
N GLY A 236 11.85 -1.61 7.51
CA GLY A 236 11.68 -0.44 6.66
C GLY A 236 12.57 0.73 7.05
N LEU A 237 12.73 1.00 8.35
CA LEU A 237 13.61 2.04 8.88
C LEU A 237 15.08 1.76 8.54
N ARG A 238 15.57 0.52 8.75
CA ARG A 238 16.95 0.12 8.39
C ARG A 238 17.24 0.27 6.90
N ARG A 239 16.29 -0.08 6.04
CA ARG A 239 16.43 0.10 4.58
C ARG A 239 16.53 1.58 4.18
N ARG A 240 15.97 2.48 4.98
CA ARG A 240 16.10 3.94 4.80
C ARG A 240 17.36 4.52 5.46
N GLY A 241 18.27 3.68 5.93
CA GLY A 241 19.54 4.10 6.49
C GLY A 241 19.49 4.52 7.96
N VAL A 242 18.38 4.25 8.67
CA VAL A 242 18.32 4.51 10.12
C VAL A 242 19.24 3.53 10.82
N ASP A 243 20.25 4.05 11.50
CA ASP A 243 21.23 3.28 12.25
C ASP A 243 20.69 2.74 13.58
N ARG A 244 21.53 2.02 14.33
CA ARG A 244 21.15 1.44 15.60
C ARG A 244 20.78 2.51 16.64
N ALA A 245 21.49 3.64 16.66
CA ALA A 245 21.22 4.73 17.61
C ALA A 245 19.88 5.41 17.31
N GLY A 246 19.60 5.73 16.05
CA GLY A 246 18.31 6.29 15.62
C GLY A 246 17.14 5.36 15.90
N LEU A 247 17.31 4.04 15.69
CA LEU A 247 16.29 3.05 16.07
C LEU A 247 16.05 3.00 17.57
N HIS A 248 17.11 3.13 18.38
CA HIS A 248 16.97 3.18 19.84
C HIS A 248 16.19 4.42 20.27
N THR A 249 16.53 5.59 19.73
CA THR A 249 15.83 6.86 19.96
C THR A 249 14.34 6.75 19.61
N LEU A 250 14.03 6.27 18.41
CA LEU A 250 12.64 6.08 17.99
C LEU A 250 11.86 5.13 18.89
N ARG A 251 12.44 4.00 19.28
CA ARG A 251 11.82 3.08 20.23
C ARG A 251 11.55 3.72 21.58
N ALA A 252 12.50 4.51 22.09
CA ALA A 252 12.33 5.23 23.34
C ALA A 252 11.19 6.26 23.25
N ALA A 253 11.15 7.05 22.17
CA ALA A 253 10.07 7.99 21.91
C ALA A 253 8.70 7.28 21.84
N MET A 254 8.63 6.15 21.14
CA MET A 254 7.40 5.37 21.01
C MET A 254 6.91 4.77 22.32
N ARG A 255 7.82 4.22 23.16
CA ARG A 255 7.45 3.74 24.49
C ARG A 255 6.89 4.86 25.37
N ARG A 256 7.47 6.06 25.32
CA ARG A 256 6.92 7.22 26.04
C ARG A 256 5.54 7.62 25.51
N LEU A 257 5.41 7.76 24.20
CA LEU A 257 4.19 8.24 23.54
C LEU A 257 3.00 7.29 23.76
N PHE A 258 3.22 6.00 23.59
CA PHE A 258 2.18 4.96 23.69
C PHE A 258 2.19 4.18 25.01
N GLY A 259 2.95 4.61 25.99
CA GLY A 259 2.95 4.06 27.35
C GLY A 259 1.59 4.25 28.05
N THR A 260 1.43 3.61 29.21
CA THR A 260 0.16 3.58 29.95
C THR A 260 0.05 4.65 31.05
N VAL A 261 1.15 5.30 31.40
CA VAL A 261 1.19 6.27 32.50
C VAL A 261 0.77 7.66 32.02
N GLY A 262 -0.19 8.27 32.68
CA GLY A 262 -0.66 9.62 32.40
C GLY A 262 -1.57 9.71 31.16
N VAL A 263 -2.03 10.91 30.87
CA VAL A 263 -2.89 11.19 29.70
C VAL A 263 -2.07 11.36 28.42
N PHE A 264 -2.65 11.00 27.27
CA PHE A 264 -1.94 11.02 25.99
C PHE A 264 -1.37 12.40 25.63
N SER A 265 -2.12 13.49 25.91
CA SER A 265 -1.66 14.87 25.66
C SER A 265 -0.41 15.24 26.43
N ALA A 266 -0.28 14.79 27.70
CA ALA A 266 0.92 15.02 28.49
C ALA A 266 2.13 14.24 27.93
N ARG A 267 1.93 12.97 27.54
CA ARG A 267 2.97 12.18 26.88
C ARG A 267 3.41 12.77 25.55
N LEU A 268 2.47 13.30 24.77
CA LEU A 268 2.74 13.98 23.50
C LEU A 268 3.62 15.22 23.72
N ALA A 269 3.30 16.04 24.73
CA ALA A 269 4.09 17.21 25.10
C ALA A 269 5.51 16.83 25.59
N ASP A 270 5.64 15.78 26.41
CA ASP A 270 6.92 15.25 26.87
C ASP A 270 7.79 14.77 25.71
N VAL A 271 7.23 13.97 24.80
CA VAL A 271 7.97 13.48 23.62
C VAL A 271 8.41 14.64 22.73
N ARG A 272 7.56 15.64 22.53
CA ARG A 272 7.89 16.85 21.76
C ARG A 272 9.11 17.59 22.32
N GLY A 273 9.17 17.76 23.65
CA GLY A 273 10.30 18.42 24.31
C GLY A 273 11.56 17.56 24.38
N ALA A 274 11.40 16.23 24.63
CA ALA A 274 12.53 15.33 24.85
C ALA A 274 13.25 14.91 23.55
N TYR A 275 12.59 14.99 22.40
CA TYR A 275 13.10 14.56 21.09
C TYR A 275 13.04 15.69 20.05
N ASP A 276 13.16 16.94 20.51
CA ASP A 276 13.25 18.09 19.64
C ASP A 276 14.44 17.94 18.67
N GLY A 277 14.18 18.17 17.37
CA GLY A 277 15.19 18.03 16.31
C GLY A 277 15.39 16.62 15.74
N ASP A 278 14.78 15.57 16.30
CA ASP A 278 14.78 14.26 15.64
C ASP A 278 13.77 14.24 14.47
N PRO A 279 14.22 14.08 13.21
CA PRO A 279 13.34 14.23 12.04
C PRO A 279 12.26 13.15 11.95
N PHE A 280 12.51 11.94 12.44
CA PHE A 280 11.55 10.85 12.40
C PHE A 280 10.48 11.03 13.48
N VAL A 281 10.88 11.47 14.68
CA VAL A 281 9.93 11.80 15.75
C VAL A 281 9.07 13.00 15.33
N ALA A 282 9.68 14.03 14.76
CA ALA A 282 8.96 15.20 14.26
C ALA A 282 7.89 14.82 13.22
N GLU A 283 8.19 13.89 12.31
CA GLU A 283 7.22 13.40 11.33
C GLU A 283 6.06 12.65 11.99
N ILE A 284 6.33 11.81 13.00
CA ILE A 284 5.28 11.13 13.76
C ILE A 284 4.38 12.14 14.48
N LEU A 285 4.97 13.15 15.11
CA LEU A 285 4.23 14.21 15.80
C LEU A 285 3.37 15.03 14.84
N ALA A 286 3.92 15.44 13.70
CA ALA A 286 3.18 16.16 12.66
C ALA A 286 1.99 15.34 12.11
N PHE A 287 2.17 14.04 11.94
CA PHE A 287 1.08 13.14 11.53
C PHE A 287 -0.03 13.07 12.59
N ILE A 288 0.33 13.05 13.88
CA ILE A 288 -0.61 13.02 15.00
C ILE A 288 -1.38 14.35 15.11
N ASP A 289 -0.70 15.48 14.90
CA ASP A 289 -1.32 16.83 14.96
C ASP A 289 -2.26 17.11 13.79
N ALA A 290 -2.06 16.44 12.66
CA ALA A 290 -2.91 16.63 11.48
C ALA A 290 -4.34 16.12 11.71
N PRO A 291 -5.36 16.81 11.15
CA PRO A 291 -6.75 16.41 11.31
C PRO A 291 -7.00 14.95 10.94
N SER A 292 -7.77 14.24 11.75
CA SER A 292 -8.14 12.84 11.53
C SER A 292 -9.63 12.64 11.72
N LYS A 293 -10.24 11.83 10.85
CA LYS A 293 -11.63 11.37 10.99
C LYS A 293 -11.73 10.05 11.77
N ARG A 294 -10.60 9.36 11.96
CA ARG A 294 -10.57 7.99 12.53
C ARG A 294 -9.86 7.88 13.87
N GLY A 295 -9.06 8.92 14.22
CA GLY A 295 -8.17 8.86 15.38
C GLY A 295 -7.04 7.85 15.20
N LEU A 296 -6.14 7.81 16.17
CA LEU A 296 -4.97 6.93 16.11
C LEU A 296 -5.30 5.50 16.51
N ILE A 297 -4.63 4.56 15.87
CA ILE A 297 -4.66 3.16 16.25
C ILE A 297 -4.07 2.97 17.66
N ARG A 298 -4.70 2.11 18.46
CA ARG A 298 -4.24 1.82 19.82
C ARG A 298 -3.16 0.73 19.81
N THR A 299 -2.28 0.76 20.80
CA THR A 299 -1.34 -0.34 21.02
C THR A 299 -2.06 -1.60 21.49
N ALA A 300 -1.49 -2.76 21.18
CA ALA A 300 -1.83 -3.98 21.89
C ALA A 300 -1.42 -3.84 23.37
N VAL A 301 -2.26 -4.33 24.27
CA VAL A 301 -1.91 -4.35 25.71
C VAL A 301 -0.66 -5.23 25.86
N GLY A 302 0.41 -4.69 26.46
CA GLY A 302 1.70 -5.38 26.65
C GLY A 302 2.70 -5.36 25.50
N ALA A 303 2.32 -4.97 24.29
CA ALA A 303 3.16 -5.09 23.09
C ALA A 303 4.43 -4.20 23.06
N MET A 304 4.57 -3.28 24.00
CA MET A 304 5.75 -2.40 24.10
C MET A 304 6.75 -2.81 25.20
N GLU A 305 6.45 -3.86 25.94
CA GLU A 305 7.32 -4.36 27.03
C GLU A 305 8.22 -5.53 26.58
N GLU A 306 7.88 -6.24 25.50
CA GLU A 306 8.57 -7.47 25.07
C GLU A 306 9.78 -7.27 24.15
N ASP A 307 10.06 -6.05 23.66
CA ASP A 307 11.28 -5.75 22.88
C ASP A 307 12.48 -5.37 23.77
N ALA A 308 12.71 -6.08 24.87
CA ALA A 308 13.97 -6.04 25.60
C ALA A 308 14.97 -7.04 24.98
N PRO A 309 16.28 -6.81 25.07
CA PRO A 309 17.39 -6.85 24.12
C PRO A 309 17.60 -8.10 23.29
#